data_6f279b72194fb8d6e7d86d44e61cbfc5
#
_entry.id   6f279b72194fb8d6e7d86d44e61cbfc5
#
_cell.length_a   1.000
_cell.length_b   1.000
_cell.length_c   1.000
_cell.angle_alpha   90.00
_cell.angle_beta   90.00
_cell.angle_gamma   90.00
#
_symmetry.space_group_name_H-M   'P 1'
#
loop_
_entity.id
_entity.type
_entity.pdbx_description
1 polymer ?
#
loop_
_entity_poly.entity_id
_entity_poly.type
_entity_poly.pdbx_seq_one_letter_code
_entity_poly.pdbx_strand_id
1 'polypeptide(L)'
;MRVLDRYRSFDRPVQLLLLNQLTINLGFYMLIPYLADHLSQGLGLSVLVVGVILGVRNFSQQGMFLVGGSLADRFGYKPMIVAGCALRTGGFALLGLVDNVTTLVVASAATGFAGALFNPAVRAYIARDAGERRVEAFALFSVFYQAGIVVGPVVGLLLTGIDFAVTCLVAAAVFAVLTVLQIRALPARGGDTDRGADAERRPVLGQWRDVAATRGFLPFSVAMIGTYVLSYQVYLALPLHARTLAGQGDLGTALVTALYVVSGGVTIAAQMKVTAWCRARWGPAGSLSRGLVVLGAAFVPLLLADALLVVLPDVSAVTATVLGVAALLSTAALLAIGTAVVLPFEMDTIVGLARNRLVATHYGFYNTVCGVGILLGNAGTGWAIDLARSAGAPYAPWLVLLVIGLLCGLALAVLYRRGLLTAPADDSGAAPTGPAADPATIRLRAVDPHDDRPTHPLPRVRPGDRGAAAASAQTRPLVDLPGAVRRR
;
A
#
# COMPACT_ATOMS: atom_id res chain seq x y z
N MET A 1 10.63 2.46 20.95
CA MET A 1 9.65 3.53 20.65
C MET A 1 8.29 2.92 20.37
N ARG A 2 7.22 3.46 20.96
CA ARG A 2 5.84 3.03 20.70
C ARG A 2 5.43 3.46 19.27
N VAL A 3 4.47 2.77 18.66
CA VAL A 3 3.95 3.11 17.32
C VAL A 3 3.54 4.59 17.24
N LEU A 4 2.90 5.10 18.29
CA LEU A 4 2.46 6.49 18.39
C LEU A 4 3.61 7.50 18.39
N ASP A 5 4.75 7.18 19.02
CA ASP A 5 5.92 8.07 19.03
C ASP A 5 6.51 8.18 17.61
N ARG A 6 6.57 7.05 16.89
CA ARG A 6 7.03 7.03 15.49
C ARG A 6 6.09 7.77 14.57
N TYR A 7 4.77 7.60 14.74
CA TYR A 7 3.77 8.37 14.00
C TYR A 7 3.96 9.88 14.19
N ARG A 8 4.15 10.33 15.45
CA ARG A 8 4.36 11.74 15.78
C ARG A 8 5.70 12.31 15.28
N SER A 9 6.66 11.46 14.96
CA SER A 9 7.98 11.88 14.44
C SER A 9 8.00 12.20 12.96
N PHE A 10 6.90 11.92 12.22
CA PHE A 10 6.73 12.31 10.82
C PHE A 10 6.09 13.69 10.70
N ASP A 11 6.29 14.33 9.54
CA ASP A 11 5.66 15.61 9.21
C ASP A 11 4.13 15.49 9.13
N ARG A 12 3.43 16.59 9.38
CA ARG A 12 1.96 16.65 9.38
C ARG A 12 1.31 16.05 8.13
N PRO A 13 1.80 16.27 6.89
CA PRO A 13 1.20 15.65 5.71
C PRO A 13 1.26 14.12 5.74
N VAL A 14 2.39 13.54 6.15
CA VAL A 14 2.55 12.08 6.29
C VAL A 14 1.64 11.54 7.39
N GLN A 15 1.58 12.23 8.54
CA GLN A 15 0.67 11.86 9.64
C GLN A 15 -0.79 11.85 9.18
N LEU A 16 -1.22 12.89 8.43
CA LEU A 16 -2.56 12.98 7.89
C LEU A 16 -2.87 11.81 6.94
N LEU A 17 -1.94 11.45 6.05
CA LEU A 17 -2.14 10.35 5.11
C LEU A 17 -2.18 8.98 5.79
N LEU A 18 -1.38 8.78 6.85
CA LEU A 18 -1.43 7.56 7.65
C LEU A 18 -2.77 7.42 8.39
N LEU A 19 -3.23 8.49 9.04
CA LEU A 19 -4.55 8.52 9.68
C LEU A 19 -5.68 8.33 8.66
N ASN A 20 -5.54 8.96 7.52
CA ASN A 20 -6.45 8.83 6.40
C ASN A 20 -6.57 7.37 5.92
N GLN A 21 -5.44 6.64 5.86
CA GLN A 21 -5.46 5.22 5.51
C GLN A 21 -6.25 4.36 6.49
N LEU A 22 -6.10 4.61 7.80
CA LEU A 22 -6.93 3.98 8.83
C LEU A 22 -8.42 4.23 8.59
N THR A 23 -8.78 5.50 8.45
CA THR A 23 -10.17 5.94 8.34
C THR A 23 -10.82 5.45 7.04
N ILE A 24 -10.06 5.43 5.94
CA ILE A 24 -10.51 4.89 4.65
C ILE A 24 -10.81 3.39 4.76
N ASN A 25 -9.91 2.62 5.37
CA ASN A 25 -10.15 1.19 5.53
C ASN A 25 -11.29 0.93 6.53
N LEU A 26 -11.37 1.69 7.61
CA LEU A 26 -12.49 1.60 8.53
C LEU A 26 -13.82 1.84 7.79
N GLY A 27 -13.96 2.97 7.09
CA GLY A 27 -15.17 3.30 6.32
C GLY A 27 -15.50 2.30 5.22
N PHE A 28 -14.48 1.68 4.62
CA PHE A 28 -14.65 0.68 3.59
C PHE A 28 -15.04 -0.69 4.16
N TYR A 29 -14.32 -1.18 5.16
CA TYR A 29 -14.56 -2.51 5.73
C TYR A 29 -15.74 -2.57 6.68
N MET A 30 -16.27 -1.44 7.15
CA MET A 30 -17.54 -1.43 7.88
C MET A 30 -18.75 -1.74 6.99
N LEU A 31 -18.62 -1.55 5.66
CA LEU A 31 -19.73 -1.74 4.71
C LEU A 31 -19.60 -3.03 3.89
N ILE A 32 -18.39 -3.29 3.35
CA ILE A 32 -18.18 -4.32 2.32
C ILE A 32 -18.57 -5.73 2.76
N PRO A 33 -18.28 -6.19 3.99
CA PRO A 33 -18.70 -7.53 4.42
C PRO A 33 -20.23 -7.73 4.42
N TYR A 34 -20.98 -6.64 4.60
CA TYR A 34 -22.45 -6.67 4.71
C TYR A 34 -23.17 -6.33 3.41
N LEU A 35 -22.46 -5.76 2.43
CA LEU A 35 -23.04 -5.36 1.14
C LEU A 35 -23.63 -6.53 0.37
N ALA A 36 -22.94 -7.67 0.32
CA ALA A 36 -23.41 -8.84 -0.39
C ALA A 36 -24.72 -9.39 0.22
N ASP A 37 -24.80 -9.41 1.55
CA ASP A 37 -25.97 -9.86 2.29
C ASP A 37 -27.15 -8.91 2.09
N HIS A 38 -26.92 -7.60 2.18
CA HIS A 38 -27.95 -6.59 1.90
C HIS A 38 -28.49 -6.71 0.47
N LEU A 39 -27.61 -6.87 -0.51
CA LEU A 39 -28.03 -7.03 -1.92
C LEU A 39 -28.84 -8.30 -2.15
N SER A 40 -28.45 -9.43 -1.53
CA SER A 40 -29.12 -10.72 -1.71
C SER A 40 -30.36 -10.91 -0.84
N GLN A 41 -30.25 -10.64 0.46
CA GLN A 41 -31.34 -10.85 1.42
C GLN A 41 -32.22 -9.59 1.57
N GLY A 42 -31.61 -8.40 1.63
CA GLY A 42 -32.35 -7.15 1.80
C GLY A 42 -33.13 -6.73 0.56
N LEU A 43 -32.48 -6.77 -0.62
CA LEU A 43 -33.09 -6.36 -1.89
C LEU A 43 -33.59 -7.54 -2.75
N GLY A 44 -33.39 -8.78 -2.32
CA GLY A 44 -33.82 -9.97 -3.05
C GLY A 44 -33.18 -10.18 -4.41
N LEU A 45 -31.97 -9.61 -4.64
CA LEU A 45 -31.27 -9.71 -5.92
C LEU A 45 -30.69 -11.10 -6.12
N SER A 46 -30.70 -11.59 -7.37
CA SER A 46 -30.09 -12.86 -7.69
C SER A 46 -28.58 -12.84 -7.44
N VAL A 47 -28.01 -14.00 -7.11
CA VAL A 47 -26.57 -14.19 -6.88
C VAL A 47 -25.72 -13.66 -8.06
N LEU A 48 -26.23 -13.83 -9.29
CA LEU A 48 -25.58 -13.30 -10.50
C LEU A 48 -25.47 -11.77 -10.44
N VAL A 49 -26.56 -11.07 -10.12
CA VAL A 49 -26.61 -9.60 -10.07
C VAL A 49 -25.69 -9.10 -8.94
N VAL A 50 -25.74 -9.73 -7.76
CA VAL A 50 -24.81 -9.43 -6.66
C VAL A 50 -23.36 -9.60 -7.10
N GLY A 51 -23.05 -10.71 -7.78
CA GLY A 51 -21.73 -11.00 -8.34
C GLY A 51 -21.27 -9.94 -9.33
N VAL A 52 -22.16 -9.46 -10.20
CA VAL A 52 -21.87 -8.37 -11.16
C VAL A 52 -21.57 -7.06 -10.43
N ILE A 53 -22.37 -6.67 -9.45
CA ILE A 53 -22.18 -5.43 -8.69
C ILE A 53 -20.81 -5.44 -7.99
N LEU A 54 -20.47 -6.52 -7.27
CA LEU A 54 -19.19 -6.67 -6.59
C LEU A 54 -18.02 -6.84 -7.57
N GLY A 55 -18.25 -7.55 -8.68
CA GLY A 55 -17.27 -7.74 -9.75
C GLY A 55 -16.89 -6.42 -10.42
N VAL A 56 -17.87 -5.59 -10.78
CA VAL A 56 -17.66 -4.26 -11.37
C VAL A 56 -16.85 -3.39 -10.42
N ARG A 57 -17.17 -3.40 -9.12
CA ARG A 57 -16.42 -2.66 -8.11
C ARG A 57 -14.95 -3.09 -8.07
N ASN A 58 -14.69 -4.40 -8.00
CA ASN A 58 -13.32 -4.93 -7.92
C ASN A 58 -12.55 -4.64 -9.22
N PHE A 59 -13.18 -4.83 -10.38
CA PHE A 59 -12.59 -4.50 -11.67
C PHE A 59 -12.27 -3.01 -11.79
N SER A 60 -13.20 -2.11 -11.40
CA SER A 60 -12.96 -0.67 -11.40
C SER A 60 -11.81 -0.27 -10.47
N GLN A 61 -11.61 -0.97 -9.38
CA GLN A 61 -10.48 -0.71 -8.49
C GLN A 61 -9.17 -1.26 -9.06
N GLN A 62 -9.08 -2.55 -9.31
CA GLN A 62 -7.81 -3.21 -9.67
C GLN A 62 -7.41 -2.95 -11.12
N GLY A 63 -8.35 -3.02 -12.06
CA GLY A 63 -8.08 -2.77 -13.48
C GLY A 63 -7.74 -1.32 -13.81
N MET A 64 -8.19 -0.36 -12.98
CA MET A 64 -7.96 1.07 -13.20
C MET A 64 -6.81 1.66 -12.40
N PHE A 65 -6.04 0.86 -11.65
CA PHE A 65 -4.88 1.36 -10.90
C PHE A 65 -3.84 2.06 -11.78
N LEU A 66 -3.58 1.51 -12.96
CA LEU A 66 -2.64 2.11 -13.92
C LEU A 66 -3.14 3.47 -14.42
N VAL A 67 -4.43 3.58 -14.70
CA VAL A 67 -5.06 4.85 -15.10
C VAL A 67 -4.97 5.86 -13.95
N GLY A 68 -5.34 5.46 -12.73
CA GLY A 68 -5.27 6.32 -11.54
C GLY A 68 -3.86 6.79 -11.23
N GLY A 69 -2.85 5.92 -11.37
CA GLY A 69 -1.45 6.27 -11.21
C GLY A 69 -0.98 7.32 -12.23
N SER A 70 -1.33 7.11 -13.50
CA SER A 70 -0.99 8.06 -14.58
C SER A 70 -1.65 9.43 -14.39
N LEU A 71 -2.91 9.45 -13.96
CA LEU A 71 -3.61 10.69 -13.62
C LEU A 71 -2.95 11.41 -12.43
N ALA A 72 -2.50 10.64 -11.42
CA ALA A 72 -1.83 11.19 -10.24
C ALA A 72 -0.48 11.83 -10.57
N ASP A 73 0.31 11.20 -11.45
CA ASP A 73 1.57 11.77 -11.90
C ASP A 73 1.37 12.99 -12.83
N ARG A 74 0.27 13.02 -13.60
CA ARG A 74 -0.02 14.11 -14.52
C ARG A 74 -0.67 15.33 -13.85
N PHE A 75 -1.67 15.12 -13.00
CA PHE A 75 -2.45 16.20 -12.36
C PHE A 75 -2.01 16.50 -10.93
N GLY A 76 -1.07 15.72 -10.39
CA GLY A 76 -0.59 15.83 -9.02
C GLY A 76 -1.33 14.92 -8.04
N TYR A 77 -0.64 14.60 -6.96
CA TYR A 77 -1.14 13.61 -5.99
C TYR A 77 -2.33 14.12 -5.18
N LYS A 78 -2.30 15.40 -4.73
CA LYS A 78 -3.39 15.98 -3.93
C LYS A 78 -4.75 15.96 -4.65
N PRO A 79 -4.88 16.43 -5.93
CA PRO A 79 -6.15 16.37 -6.65
C PRO A 79 -6.71 14.94 -6.75
N MET A 80 -5.86 13.95 -7.00
CA MET A 80 -6.30 12.55 -7.13
C MET A 80 -6.74 11.95 -5.78
N ILE A 81 -6.05 12.28 -4.70
CA ILE A 81 -6.44 11.90 -3.34
C ILE A 81 -7.81 12.49 -2.99
N VAL A 82 -8.02 13.79 -3.25
CA VAL A 82 -9.27 14.50 -2.99
C VAL A 82 -10.40 13.94 -3.86
N ALA A 83 -10.16 13.77 -5.17
CA ALA A 83 -11.14 13.21 -6.10
C ALA A 83 -11.56 11.78 -5.71
N GLY A 84 -10.60 10.94 -5.30
CA GLY A 84 -10.87 9.59 -4.80
C GLY A 84 -11.78 9.61 -3.56
N CYS A 85 -11.52 10.49 -2.58
CA CYS A 85 -12.37 10.60 -1.40
C CYS A 85 -13.76 11.17 -1.72
N ALA A 86 -13.84 12.19 -2.57
CA ALA A 86 -15.12 12.77 -3.00
C ALA A 86 -15.98 11.74 -3.77
N LEU A 87 -15.36 10.97 -4.67
CA LEU A 87 -16.04 9.93 -5.42
C LEU A 87 -16.56 8.80 -4.50
N ARG A 88 -15.81 8.44 -3.45
CA ARG A 88 -16.29 7.50 -2.42
C ARG A 88 -17.45 8.07 -1.62
N THR A 89 -17.40 9.35 -1.28
CA THR A 89 -18.54 10.02 -0.61
C THR A 89 -19.82 9.83 -1.42
N GLY A 90 -19.81 10.18 -2.71
CA GLY A 90 -20.94 10.01 -3.59
C GLY A 90 -21.36 8.54 -3.78
N GLY A 91 -20.38 7.66 -3.98
CA GLY A 91 -20.63 6.22 -4.18
C GLY A 91 -21.28 5.56 -2.96
N PHE A 92 -20.81 5.84 -1.74
CA PHE A 92 -21.41 5.28 -0.53
C PHE A 92 -22.78 5.93 -0.23
N ALA A 93 -22.95 7.23 -0.47
CA ALA A 93 -24.26 7.86 -0.36
C ALA A 93 -25.29 7.23 -1.32
N LEU A 94 -24.90 6.97 -2.57
CA LEU A 94 -25.78 6.30 -3.54
C LEU A 94 -26.11 4.86 -3.12
N LEU A 95 -25.16 4.10 -2.57
CA LEU A 95 -25.40 2.74 -2.08
C LEU A 95 -26.39 2.67 -0.91
N GLY A 96 -26.49 3.74 -0.12
CA GLY A 96 -27.43 3.81 1.02
C GLY A 96 -28.77 4.48 0.72
N LEU A 97 -28.90 5.20 -0.41
CA LEU A 97 -30.10 5.98 -0.71
C LEU A 97 -30.92 5.39 -1.86
N VAL A 98 -30.37 4.45 -2.63
CA VAL A 98 -31.00 3.99 -3.86
C VAL A 98 -30.91 2.47 -4.01
N ASP A 99 -32.05 1.83 -4.29
CA ASP A 99 -32.18 0.37 -4.43
C ASP A 99 -32.24 -0.10 -5.89
N ASN A 100 -32.09 0.81 -6.85
CA ASN A 100 -32.11 0.47 -8.27
C ASN A 100 -30.78 -0.19 -8.70
N VAL A 101 -30.86 -1.36 -9.36
CA VAL A 101 -29.68 -2.16 -9.77
C VAL A 101 -28.68 -1.35 -10.60
N THR A 102 -29.16 -0.53 -11.55
CA THR A 102 -28.26 0.29 -12.40
C THR A 102 -27.49 1.30 -11.54
N THR A 103 -28.16 1.96 -10.60
CA THR A 103 -27.50 2.90 -9.69
C THR A 103 -26.52 2.20 -8.74
N LEU A 104 -26.87 1.00 -8.25
CA LEU A 104 -25.96 0.19 -7.42
C LEU A 104 -24.69 -0.22 -8.18
N VAL A 105 -24.81 -0.59 -9.46
CA VAL A 105 -23.66 -0.87 -10.34
C VAL A 105 -22.79 0.38 -10.52
N VAL A 106 -23.39 1.54 -10.79
CA VAL A 106 -22.68 2.83 -10.95
C VAL A 106 -21.97 3.23 -9.62
N ALA A 107 -22.67 3.12 -8.50
CA ALA A 107 -22.13 3.42 -7.18
C ALA A 107 -20.95 2.49 -6.84
N SER A 108 -21.08 1.20 -7.15
CA SER A 108 -20.02 0.20 -6.99
C SER A 108 -18.81 0.48 -7.89
N ALA A 109 -19.03 0.84 -9.15
CA ALA A 109 -17.97 1.27 -10.05
C ALA A 109 -17.25 2.54 -9.52
N ALA A 110 -18.03 3.52 -9.06
CA ALA A 110 -17.49 4.77 -8.51
C ALA A 110 -16.63 4.53 -7.26
N THR A 111 -17.11 3.72 -6.30
CA THR A 111 -16.33 3.38 -5.09
C THR A 111 -15.08 2.58 -5.42
N GLY A 112 -15.11 1.71 -6.42
CA GLY A 112 -13.95 0.99 -6.93
C GLY A 112 -12.94 1.93 -7.57
N PHE A 113 -13.37 2.74 -8.53
CA PHE A 113 -12.50 3.70 -9.24
C PHE A 113 -11.90 4.75 -8.31
N ALA A 114 -12.64 5.18 -7.29
CA ALA A 114 -12.12 6.02 -6.22
C ALA A 114 -10.86 5.44 -5.58
N GLY A 115 -10.83 4.12 -5.34
CA GLY A 115 -9.66 3.42 -4.84
C GLY A 115 -8.50 3.43 -5.82
N ALA A 116 -8.78 3.32 -7.12
CA ALA A 116 -7.77 3.40 -8.17
C ALA A 116 -7.10 4.79 -8.25
N LEU A 117 -7.85 5.86 -8.04
CA LEU A 117 -7.30 7.22 -7.97
C LEU A 117 -6.49 7.46 -6.70
N PHE A 118 -7.01 7.01 -5.57
CA PHE A 118 -6.45 7.30 -4.25
C PHE A 118 -5.16 6.53 -3.95
N ASN A 119 -5.16 5.21 -4.11
CA ASN A 119 -4.08 4.36 -3.59
C ASN A 119 -2.69 4.65 -4.20
N PRO A 120 -2.52 4.77 -5.55
CA PRO A 120 -1.22 5.12 -6.12
C PRO A 120 -0.75 6.50 -5.69
N ALA A 121 -1.67 7.47 -5.65
CA ALA A 121 -1.36 8.86 -5.29
C ALA A 121 -0.88 8.99 -3.84
N VAL A 122 -1.53 8.32 -2.89
CA VAL A 122 -1.12 8.33 -1.47
C VAL A 122 0.25 7.68 -1.28
N ARG A 123 0.49 6.54 -1.91
CA ARG A 123 1.78 5.86 -1.80
C ARG A 123 2.91 6.71 -2.37
N ALA A 124 2.70 7.32 -3.54
CA ALA A 124 3.68 8.22 -4.16
C ALA A 124 3.92 9.47 -3.30
N TYR A 125 2.86 10.05 -2.72
CA TYR A 125 2.98 11.19 -1.83
C TYR A 125 3.80 10.84 -0.57
N ILE A 126 3.46 9.74 0.12
CA ILE A 126 4.20 9.28 1.31
C ILE A 126 5.65 8.98 0.95
N ALA A 127 5.91 8.32 -0.19
CA ALA A 127 7.27 8.03 -0.64
C ALA A 127 8.12 9.29 -0.82
N ARG A 128 7.53 10.35 -1.36
CA ARG A 128 8.21 11.65 -1.59
C ARG A 128 8.49 12.38 -0.28
N ASP A 129 7.48 12.50 0.59
CA ASP A 129 7.59 13.30 1.81
C ASP A 129 8.36 12.57 2.93
N ALA A 130 8.35 11.24 2.98
CA ALA A 130 9.11 10.46 3.96
C ALA A 130 10.62 10.34 3.62
N GLY A 131 11.03 10.62 2.39
CA GLY A 131 12.43 10.61 1.96
C GLY A 131 13.17 9.31 2.34
N GLU A 132 14.27 9.40 3.07
CA GLU A 132 15.06 8.24 3.51
C GLU A 132 14.31 7.33 4.51
N ARG A 133 13.28 7.85 5.17
CA ARG A 133 12.45 7.09 6.12
C ARG A 133 11.27 6.37 5.46
N ARG A 134 11.26 6.20 4.13
CA ARG A 134 10.17 5.56 3.36
C ARG A 134 9.76 4.21 3.91
N VAL A 135 10.73 3.33 4.19
CA VAL A 135 10.45 1.99 4.72
C VAL A 135 9.71 2.06 6.07
N GLU A 136 10.09 3.00 6.93
CA GLU A 136 9.42 3.21 8.21
C GLU A 136 8.01 3.77 8.03
N ALA A 137 7.84 4.71 7.10
CA ALA A 137 6.53 5.28 6.76
C ALA A 137 5.59 4.22 6.19
N PHE A 138 6.07 3.35 5.29
CA PHE A 138 5.28 2.24 4.74
C PHE A 138 4.97 1.15 5.76
N ALA A 139 5.86 0.91 6.73
CA ALA A 139 5.57 0.03 7.85
C ALA A 139 4.45 0.59 8.75
N LEU A 140 4.46 1.89 9.04
CA LEU A 140 3.35 2.56 9.74
C LEU A 140 2.06 2.54 8.89
N PHE A 141 2.16 2.79 7.59
CA PHE A 141 1.03 2.69 6.67
C PHE A 141 0.37 1.32 6.75
N SER A 142 1.15 0.24 6.80
CA SER A 142 0.65 -1.12 6.98
C SER A 142 -0.08 -1.32 8.31
N VAL A 143 0.44 -0.78 9.40
CA VAL A 143 -0.22 -0.82 10.72
C VAL A 143 -1.60 -0.13 10.68
N PHE A 144 -1.65 1.09 10.15
CA PHE A 144 -2.89 1.87 10.05
C PHE A 144 -3.88 1.22 9.07
N TYR A 145 -3.37 0.65 7.98
CA TYR A 145 -4.16 -0.13 7.02
C TYR A 145 -4.85 -1.32 7.71
N GLN A 146 -4.09 -2.14 8.43
CA GLN A 146 -4.62 -3.32 9.12
C GLN A 146 -5.55 -2.96 10.28
N ALA A 147 -5.26 -1.91 11.02
CA ALA A 147 -6.14 -1.45 12.09
C ALA A 147 -7.54 -1.09 11.55
N GLY A 148 -7.62 -0.43 10.38
CA GLY A 148 -8.89 -0.14 9.73
C GLY A 148 -9.65 -1.40 9.27
N ILE A 149 -8.92 -2.40 8.76
CA ILE A 149 -9.51 -3.70 8.36
C ILE A 149 -10.11 -4.46 9.55
N VAL A 150 -9.43 -4.43 10.70
CA VAL A 150 -9.89 -5.15 11.90
C VAL A 150 -11.07 -4.44 12.57
N VAL A 151 -10.99 -3.12 12.69
CA VAL A 151 -12.01 -2.31 13.37
C VAL A 151 -13.26 -2.11 12.50
N GLY A 152 -13.08 -2.00 11.17
CA GLY A 152 -14.17 -1.74 10.24
C GLY A 152 -15.38 -2.67 10.37
N PRO A 153 -15.21 -3.98 10.27
CA PRO A 153 -16.34 -4.92 10.38
C PRO A 153 -17.08 -4.85 11.74
N VAL A 154 -16.35 -4.58 12.83
CA VAL A 154 -16.98 -4.43 14.16
C VAL A 154 -17.89 -3.21 14.19
N VAL A 155 -17.42 -2.06 13.68
CA VAL A 155 -18.23 -0.84 13.55
C VAL A 155 -19.40 -1.08 12.58
N GLY A 156 -19.15 -1.77 11.46
CA GLY A 156 -20.15 -2.13 10.49
C GLY A 156 -21.26 -2.98 11.07
N LEU A 157 -20.91 -4.00 11.86
CA LEU A 157 -21.88 -4.86 12.55
C LEU A 157 -22.83 -4.07 13.46
N LEU A 158 -22.26 -3.14 14.25
CA LEU A 158 -23.05 -2.29 15.15
C LEU A 158 -24.00 -1.37 14.39
N LEU A 159 -23.55 -0.79 13.28
CA LEU A 159 -24.36 0.14 12.47
C LEU A 159 -25.40 -0.59 11.60
N THR A 160 -25.02 -1.70 10.97
CA THR A 160 -25.92 -2.52 10.15
C THR A 160 -27.02 -3.16 10.98
N GLY A 161 -26.79 -3.42 12.28
CA GLY A 161 -27.80 -3.82 13.23
C GLY A 161 -28.92 -2.79 13.43
N ILE A 162 -28.69 -1.52 13.04
CA ILE A 162 -29.71 -0.45 13.01
C ILE A 162 -30.34 -0.43 11.61
N ASP A 163 -29.55 -0.16 10.57
CA ASP A 163 -29.95 -0.13 9.17
C ASP A 163 -28.71 -0.12 8.26
N PHE A 164 -28.77 -0.80 7.11
CA PHE A 164 -27.70 -0.78 6.10
C PHE A 164 -27.49 0.64 5.51
N ALA A 165 -28.57 1.38 5.25
CA ALA A 165 -28.49 2.75 4.76
C ALA A 165 -27.75 3.68 5.74
N VAL A 166 -27.97 3.51 7.05
CA VAL A 166 -27.21 4.25 8.09
C VAL A 166 -25.74 3.96 7.99
N THR A 167 -25.34 2.70 7.81
CA THR A 167 -23.93 2.33 7.63
C THR A 167 -23.31 3.01 6.40
N CYS A 168 -24.04 3.03 5.28
CA CYS A 168 -23.60 3.70 4.04
C CYS A 168 -23.47 5.22 4.24
N LEU A 169 -24.43 5.87 4.89
CA LEU A 169 -24.40 7.31 5.12
C LEU A 169 -23.30 7.72 6.10
N VAL A 170 -23.06 6.92 7.14
CA VAL A 170 -21.92 7.14 8.06
C VAL A 170 -20.60 7.01 7.29
N ALA A 171 -20.46 5.99 6.42
CA ALA A 171 -19.29 5.88 5.54
C ALA A 171 -19.15 7.10 4.64
N ALA A 172 -20.22 7.53 3.98
CA ALA A 172 -20.22 8.72 3.13
C ALA A 172 -19.81 9.98 3.91
N ALA A 173 -20.33 10.18 5.12
CA ALA A 173 -19.97 11.29 6.00
C ALA A 173 -18.49 11.28 6.39
N VAL A 174 -17.95 10.12 6.73
CA VAL A 174 -16.51 9.94 7.03
C VAL A 174 -15.67 10.37 5.82
N PHE A 175 -16.01 9.92 4.61
CA PHE A 175 -15.28 10.29 3.39
C PHE A 175 -15.47 11.76 3.02
N ALA A 176 -16.64 12.36 3.29
CA ALA A 176 -16.86 13.80 3.11
C ALA A 176 -15.96 14.63 4.04
N VAL A 177 -15.87 14.26 5.31
CA VAL A 177 -14.96 14.91 6.27
C VAL A 177 -13.51 14.77 5.83
N LEU A 178 -13.09 13.57 5.40
CA LEU A 178 -11.74 13.35 4.87
C LEU A 178 -11.47 14.20 3.62
N THR A 179 -12.43 14.31 2.72
CA THR A 179 -12.32 15.18 1.53
C THR A 179 -12.01 16.61 1.92
N VAL A 180 -12.78 17.17 2.86
CA VAL A 180 -12.59 18.55 3.36
C VAL A 180 -11.23 18.71 4.05
N LEU A 181 -10.87 17.76 4.91
CA LEU A 181 -9.57 17.78 5.60
C LEU A 181 -8.40 17.77 4.61
N GLN A 182 -8.47 16.96 3.56
CA GLN A 182 -7.41 16.88 2.55
C GLN A 182 -7.31 18.12 1.69
N ILE A 183 -8.45 18.74 1.34
CA ILE A 183 -8.44 20.01 0.62
C ILE A 183 -7.70 21.07 1.44
N ARG A 184 -7.97 21.15 2.76
CA ARG A 184 -7.45 22.19 3.66
C ARG A 184 -6.03 21.91 4.17
N ALA A 185 -5.75 20.67 4.55
CA ALA A 185 -4.54 20.33 5.31
C ALA A 185 -3.42 19.69 4.47
N LEU A 186 -3.74 19.13 3.29
CA LEU A 186 -2.73 18.51 2.46
C LEU A 186 -2.09 19.56 1.54
N PRO A 187 -0.76 19.82 1.62
CA PRO A 187 -0.07 20.70 0.68
C PRO A 187 -0.22 20.20 -0.76
N ALA A 188 -0.34 21.14 -1.71
CA ALA A 188 -0.25 20.79 -3.12
C ALA A 188 1.20 20.37 -3.42
N ARG A 189 1.42 19.09 -3.61
CA ARG A 189 2.67 18.55 -4.12
C ARG A 189 2.42 18.19 -5.57
N GLY A 190 3.16 18.82 -6.48
CA GLY A 190 3.13 18.48 -7.90
C GLY A 190 3.52 17.02 -8.09
N GLY A 191 2.84 16.34 -9.00
CA GLY A 191 3.44 15.20 -9.66
C GLY A 191 4.77 15.65 -10.31
N ASP A 192 5.23 14.99 -11.31
CA ASP A 192 6.49 15.30 -12.02
C ASP A 192 6.52 16.69 -12.71
N THR A 193 5.57 17.59 -12.38
CA THR A 193 5.41 18.95 -12.96
C THR A 193 6.58 19.89 -12.67
N ASP A 194 7.45 19.59 -11.70
CA ASP A 194 8.68 20.35 -11.47
C ASP A 194 9.78 20.09 -12.53
N ARG A 195 9.54 19.18 -13.47
CA ARG A 195 10.48 18.82 -14.52
C ARG A 195 9.95 19.19 -15.91
N GLY A 196 9.99 20.48 -16.22
CA GLY A 196 9.94 21.01 -17.59
C GLY A 196 8.71 20.63 -18.44
N ALA A 197 8.21 21.57 -19.19
CA ALA A 197 7.06 21.49 -20.11
C ALA A 197 7.06 20.29 -21.12
N ASP A 198 8.16 19.55 -21.21
CA ASP A 198 8.30 18.41 -22.13
C ASP A 198 7.73 17.08 -21.57
N ALA A 199 7.63 16.94 -20.24
CA ALA A 199 7.03 15.75 -19.63
C ALA A 199 5.48 15.75 -19.75
N GLU A 200 4.88 16.94 -19.79
CA GLU A 200 3.43 17.14 -19.93
C GLU A 200 2.89 16.74 -21.31
N ARG A 201 3.75 16.67 -22.33
CA ARG A 201 3.35 16.44 -23.72
C ARG A 201 3.35 14.96 -24.15
N ARG A 202 3.85 14.05 -23.33
CA ARG A 202 3.88 12.64 -23.71
C ARG A 202 2.50 11.99 -23.54
N PRO A 203 2.02 11.21 -24.54
CA PRO A 203 0.76 10.50 -24.41
C PRO A 203 0.85 9.46 -23.28
N VAL A 204 -0.25 9.21 -22.60
CA VAL A 204 -0.35 8.27 -21.44
C VAL A 204 0.20 6.88 -21.80
N LEU A 205 -0.10 6.39 -23.03
CA LEU A 205 0.43 5.12 -23.53
C LEU A 205 1.97 5.12 -23.62
N GLY A 206 2.58 6.26 -23.97
CA GLY A 206 4.05 6.41 -23.95
C GLY A 206 4.62 6.26 -22.52
N GLN A 207 3.96 6.86 -21.53
CA GLN A 207 4.36 6.70 -20.13
C GLN A 207 4.26 5.23 -19.67
N TRP A 208 3.22 4.50 -20.05
CA TRP A 208 3.07 3.08 -19.73
C TRP A 208 4.17 2.23 -20.34
N ARG A 209 4.55 2.53 -21.60
CA ARG A 209 5.67 1.88 -22.27
C ARG A 209 7.00 2.17 -21.56
N ASP A 210 7.23 3.41 -21.16
CA ASP A 210 8.43 3.81 -20.42
C ASP A 210 8.53 3.09 -19.07
N VAL A 211 7.42 2.99 -18.34
CA VAL A 211 7.32 2.24 -17.07
C VAL A 211 7.60 0.76 -17.30
N ALA A 212 6.96 0.14 -18.30
CA ALA A 212 7.20 -1.27 -18.63
C ALA A 212 8.64 -1.54 -19.07
N ALA A 213 9.27 -0.59 -19.78
CA ALA A 213 10.66 -0.65 -20.23
C ALA A 213 11.68 -0.31 -19.13
N THR A 214 11.25 0.15 -17.95
CA THR A 214 12.15 0.45 -16.83
C THR A 214 12.93 -0.82 -16.45
N ARG A 215 14.26 -0.73 -16.49
CA ARG A 215 15.16 -1.87 -16.26
C ARG A 215 14.86 -2.52 -14.91
N GLY A 216 14.57 -3.82 -14.93
CA GLY A 216 14.29 -4.62 -13.73
C GLY A 216 12.86 -4.49 -13.18
N PHE A 217 12.05 -3.49 -13.61
CA PHE A 217 10.73 -3.27 -13.05
C PHE A 217 9.72 -4.36 -13.42
N LEU A 218 9.62 -4.73 -14.69
CA LEU A 218 8.71 -5.79 -15.12
C LEU A 218 9.08 -7.16 -14.53
N PRO A 219 10.35 -7.64 -14.58
CA PRO A 219 10.75 -8.87 -13.89
C PRO A 219 10.49 -8.82 -12.37
N PHE A 220 10.71 -7.67 -11.73
CA PHE A 220 10.37 -7.47 -10.33
C PHE A 220 8.87 -7.63 -10.09
N SER A 221 8.03 -6.95 -10.88
CA SER A 221 6.56 -7.01 -10.75
C SER A 221 6.03 -8.44 -10.92
N VAL A 222 6.56 -9.19 -11.89
CA VAL A 222 6.19 -10.59 -12.12
C VAL A 222 6.63 -11.48 -10.96
N ALA A 223 7.87 -11.34 -10.46
CA ALA A 223 8.35 -12.11 -9.31
C ALA A 223 7.55 -11.82 -8.03
N MET A 224 7.05 -10.58 -7.87
CA MET A 224 6.25 -10.18 -6.72
C MET A 224 4.79 -10.64 -6.78
N ILE A 225 4.30 -11.18 -7.92
CA ILE A 225 2.96 -11.79 -8.01
C ILE A 225 2.77 -12.83 -6.89
N GLY A 226 3.81 -13.60 -6.59
CA GLY A 226 3.79 -14.59 -5.52
C GLY A 226 3.39 -14.02 -4.15
N THR A 227 3.81 -12.81 -3.82
CA THR A 227 3.39 -12.13 -2.58
C THR A 227 1.88 -12.04 -2.48
N TYR A 228 1.24 -11.62 -3.56
CA TYR A 228 -0.21 -11.44 -3.61
C TYR A 228 -0.94 -12.77 -3.67
N VAL A 229 -0.47 -13.73 -4.48
CA VAL A 229 -1.04 -15.08 -4.54
C VAL A 229 -1.07 -15.71 -3.15
N LEU A 230 0.04 -15.65 -2.40
CA LEU A 230 0.16 -16.25 -1.07
C LEU A 230 -0.64 -15.48 -0.01
N SER A 231 -0.51 -14.16 0.03
CA SER A 231 -1.19 -13.32 1.04
C SER A 231 -2.71 -13.34 0.88
N TYR A 232 -3.22 -13.46 -0.35
CA TYR A 232 -4.67 -13.49 -0.60
C TYR A 232 -5.34 -14.82 -0.23
N GLN A 233 -4.56 -15.86 0.11
CA GLN A 233 -5.13 -17.10 0.60
C GLN A 233 -5.83 -16.94 1.98
N VAL A 234 -5.54 -15.87 2.70
CA VAL A 234 -6.31 -15.48 3.92
C VAL A 234 -7.78 -15.16 3.59
N TYR A 235 -8.09 -14.83 2.34
CA TYR A 235 -9.46 -14.52 1.87
C TYR A 235 -10.10 -15.67 1.09
N LEU A 236 -9.36 -16.70 0.69
CA LEU A 236 -9.87 -17.82 -0.10
C LEU A 236 -9.64 -19.18 0.58
N ALA A 237 -8.42 -19.68 0.54
CA ALA A 237 -8.13 -21.06 0.95
C ALA A 237 -8.29 -21.26 2.45
N LEU A 238 -7.83 -20.32 3.29
CA LEU A 238 -7.92 -20.47 4.75
C LEU A 238 -9.37 -20.44 5.25
N PRO A 239 -10.27 -19.52 4.82
CA PRO A 239 -11.68 -19.57 5.19
C PRO A 239 -12.38 -20.82 4.69
N LEU A 240 -12.09 -21.31 3.48
CA LEU A 240 -12.64 -22.58 2.99
C LEU A 240 -12.20 -23.76 3.84
N HIS A 241 -10.92 -23.84 4.21
CA HIS A 241 -10.40 -24.87 5.09
C HIS A 241 -10.98 -24.77 6.52
N ALA A 242 -11.15 -23.56 7.06
CA ALA A 242 -11.81 -23.33 8.33
C ALA A 242 -13.23 -23.95 8.37
N ARG A 243 -13.98 -23.78 7.28
CA ARG A 243 -15.33 -24.35 7.15
C ARG A 243 -15.33 -25.86 6.98
N THR A 244 -14.29 -26.46 6.41
CA THR A 244 -14.15 -27.91 6.36
C THR A 244 -13.86 -28.49 7.74
N LEU A 245 -13.13 -27.77 8.61
CA LEU A 245 -12.82 -28.20 9.98
C LEU A 245 -13.98 -28.07 10.96
N ALA A 246 -14.73 -26.97 10.85
CA ALA A 246 -15.75 -26.59 11.88
C ALA A 246 -17.17 -26.52 11.34
N GLY A 247 -17.40 -26.87 10.06
CA GLY A 247 -18.73 -26.83 9.43
C GLY A 247 -19.20 -25.42 9.07
N GLN A 248 -20.45 -25.33 8.56
CA GLN A 248 -21.06 -24.08 8.10
C GLN A 248 -21.75 -23.26 9.21
N GLY A 249 -21.80 -23.80 10.44
CA GLY A 249 -22.46 -23.15 11.58
C GLY A 249 -21.63 -22.05 12.23
N ASP A 250 -22.07 -21.67 13.45
CA ASP A 250 -21.43 -20.57 14.24
C ASP A 250 -19.97 -20.83 14.54
N LEU A 251 -19.56 -22.08 14.74
CA LEU A 251 -18.17 -22.44 14.99
C LEU A 251 -17.29 -22.17 13.78
N GLY A 252 -17.76 -22.47 12.55
CA GLY A 252 -17.07 -22.16 11.31
C GLY A 252 -16.91 -20.65 11.11
N THR A 253 -17.96 -19.89 11.39
CA THR A 253 -17.93 -18.43 11.33
C THR A 253 -16.99 -17.84 12.37
N ALA A 254 -16.99 -18.35 13.59
CA ALA A 254 -16.07 -17.94 14.65
C ALA A 254 -14.60 -18.22 14.26
N LEU A 255 -14.32 -19.36 13.64
CA LEU A 255 -12.97 -19.73 13.21
C LEU A 255 -12.47 -18.82 12.06
N VAL A 256 -13.33 -18.51 11.09
CA VAL A 256 -13.02 -17.52 10.03
C VAL A 256 -12.75 -16.14 10.63
N THR A 257 -13.54 -15.72 11.62
CA THR A 257 -13.31 -14.45 12.32
C THR A 257 -11.97 -14.48 13.07
N ALA A 258 -11.65 -15.58 13.74
CA ALA A 258 -10.36 -15.75 14.43
C ALA A 258 -9.15 -15.62 13.48
N LEU A 259 -9.25 -16.11 12.23
CA LEU A 259 -8.21 -15.92 11.22
C LEU A 259 -7.88 -14.45 10.99
N TYR A 260 -8.90 -13.61 10.82
CA TYR A 260 -8.70 -12.18 10.57
C TYR A 260 -8.18 -11.45 11.81
N VAL A 261 -8.67 -11.82 13.00
CA VAL A 261 -8.21 -11.24 14.27
C VAL A 261 -6.75 -11.59 14.52
N VAL A 262 -6.35 -12.86 14.32
CA VAL A 262 -4.97 -13.31 14.47
C VAL A 262 -4.08 -12.63 13.45
N SER A 263 -4.44 -12.64 12.17
CA SER A 263 -3.67 -12.02 11.10
C SER A 263 -3.47 -10.50 11.32
N GLY A 264 -4.55 -9.77 11.61
CA GLY A 264 -4.52 -8.35 11.88
C GLY A 264 -3.77 -8.01 13.18
N GLY A 265 -4.02 -8.75 14.25
CA GLY A 265 -3.37 -8.57 15.55
C GLY A 265 -1.85 -8.79 15.47
N VAL A 266 -1.41 -9.86 14.81
CA VAL A 266 0.02 -10.14 14.58
C VAL A 266 0.66 -9.05 13.73
N THR A 267 0.01 -8.61 12.65
CA THR A 267 0.55 -7.52 11.82
C THR A 267 0.71 -6.26 12.65
N ILE A 268 -0.30 -5.82 13.37
CA ILE A 268 -0.25 -4.59 14.18
C ILE A 268 0.86 -4.68 15.25
N ALA A 269 0.95 -5.81 15.94
CA ALA A 269 1.92 -6.00 17.02
C ALA A 269 3.37 -6.14 16.53
N ALA A 270 3.57 -6.83 15.40
CA ALA A 270 4.89 -7.22 14.93
C ALA A 270 5.50 -6.29 13.88
N GLN A 271 4.67 -5.59 13.07
CA GLN A 271 5.08 -4.85 11.88
C GLN A 271 6.35 -4.01 12.08
N MET A 272 6.34 -3.12 13.09
CA MET A 272 7.44 -2.17 13.28
C MET A 272 8.74 -2.85 13.73
N LYS A 273 8.63 -3.88 14.59
CA LYS A 273 9.79 -4.63 15.08
C LYS A 273 10.39 -5.47 13.96
N VAL A 274 9.54 -6.18 13.23
CA VAL A 274 9.93 -7.03 12.09
C VAL A 274 10.61 -6.19 11.02
N THR A 275 9.99 -5.08 10.59
CA THR A 275 10.56 -4.19 9.56
C THR A 275 11.93 -3.66 9.97
N ALA A 276 12.07 -3.16 11.24
CA ALA A 276 13.35 -2.64 11.72
C ALA A 276 14.43 -3.71 11.77
N TRP A 277 14.10 -4.91 12.26
CA TRP A 277 15.02 -6.04 12.32
C TRP A 277 15.44 -6.51 10.92
N CYS A 278 14.48 -6.66 9.99
CA CYS A 278 14.75 -7.05 8.61
C CYS A 278 15.66 -6.03 7.90
N ARG A 279 15.39 -4.73 8.08
CA ARG A 279 16.22 -3.66 7.52
C ARG A 279 17.66 -3.74 8.01
N ALA A 280 17.85 -3.95 9.32
CA ALA A 280 19.18 -4.02 9.93
C ALA A 280 19.95 -5.29 9.55
N ARG A 281 19.25 -6.45 9.42
CA ARG A 281 19.90 -7.76 9.25
C ARG A 281 20.02 -8.20 7.79
N TRP A 282 19.06 -7.87 6.95
CA TRP A 282 18.93 -8.38 5.58
C TRP A 282 19.01 -7.30 4.51
N GLY A 283 18.80 -6.05 4.87
CA GLY A 283 18.61 -4.95 3.92
C GLY A 283 17.30 -5.08 3.11
N PRO A 284 16.96 -4.10 2.24
CA PRO A 284 15.70 -4.11 1.51
C PRO A 284 15.51 -5.31 0.59
N ALA A 285 16.46 -5.58 -0.31
CA ALA A 285 16.35 -6.66 -1.28
C ALA A 285 16.42 -8.06 -0.65
N GLY A 286 17.25 -8.23 0.40
CA GLY A 286 17.31 -9.48 1.16
C GLY A 286 16.02 -9.74 1.93
N SER A 287 15.32 -8.69 2.38
CA SER A 287 14.02 -8.79 3.05
C SER A 287 12.93 -9.26 2.10
N LEU A 288 12.91 -8.76 0.86
CA LEU A 288 11.94 -9.20 -0.15
C LEU A 288 12.07 -10.68 -0.48
N SER A 289 13.29 -11.13 -0.83
CA SER A 289 13.54 -12.53 -1.19
C SER A 289 13.20 -13.48 -0.04
N ARG A 290 13.70 -13.21 1.17
CA ARG A 290 13.44 -14.05 2.35
C ARG A 290 12.01 -13.94 2.83
N GLY A 291 11.38 -12.76 2.68
CA GLY A 291 9.98 -12.55 3.01
C GLY A 291 9.04 -13.43 2.17
N LEU A 292 9.33 -13.62 0.89
CA LEU A 292 8.57 -14.56 0.03
C LEU A 292 8.77 -16.02 0.44
N VAL A 293 10.00 -16.38 0.85
CA VAL A 293 10.24 -17.70 1.42
C VAL A 293 9.44 -17.90 2.72
N VAL A 294 9.38 -16.89 3.59
CA VAL A 294 8.57 -16.93 4.83
C VAL A 294 7.08 -17.03 4.50
N LEU A 295 6.59 -16.28 3.48
CA LEU A 295 5.20 -16.38 3.02
C LEU A 295 4.85 -17.78 2.50
N GLY A 296 5.74 -18.41 1.73
CA GLY A 296 5.56 -19.79 1.29
C GLY A 296 5.62 -20.78 2.46
N ALA A 297 6.60 -20.64 3.35
CA ALA A 297 6.76 -21.48 4.54
C ALA A 297 5.60 -21.34 5.54
N ALA A 298 4.82 -20.27 5.45
CA ALA A 298 3.62 -20.09 6.27
C ALA A 298 2.59 -21.21 6.10
N PHE A 299 2.57 -21.91 4.97
CA PHE A 299 1.67 -23.03 4.69
C PHE A 299 2.18 -24.38 5.22
N VAL A 300 3.40 -24.45 5.75
CA VAL A 300 3.97 -25.69 6.31
C VAL A 300 3.14 -26.26 7.46
N PRO A 301 2.59 -25.49 8.41
CA PRO A 301 1.75 -26.06 9.46
C PRO A 301 0.52 -26.82 8.91
N LEU A 302 -0.19 -26.26 7.91
CA LEU A 302 -1.31 -26.95 7.26
C LEU A 302 -0.85 -28.13 6.42
N LEU A 303 0.25 -28.01 5.69
CA LEU A 303 0.87 -29.11 4.94
C LEU A 303 1.15 -30.30 5.85
N LEU A 304 1.77 -30.08 7.00
CA LEU A 304 2.13 -31.12 7.94
C LEU A 304 0.91 -31.71 8.64
N ALA A 305 -0.05 -30.88 9.04
CA ALA A 305 -1.28 -31.34 9.70
C ALA A 305 -2.11 -32.25 8.77
N ASP A 306 -2.36 -31.81 7.53
CA ASP A 306 -3.15 -32.58 6.57
C ASP A 306 -2.41 -33.83 6.11
N ALA A 307 -1.08 -33.78 5.93
CA ALA A 307 -0.26 -34.96 5.60
C ALA A 307 -0.25 -35.97 6.75
N LEU A 308 -0.15 -35.51 8.01
CA LEU A 308 -0.17 -36.38 9.18
C LEU A 308 -1.51 -37.11 9.33
N LEU A 309 -2.64 -36.39 9.09
CA LEU A 309 -3.98 -36.99 9.16
C LEU A 309 -4.24 -38.02 8.06
N VAL A 310 -3.56 -37.91 6.92
CA VAL A 310 -3.61 -38.96 5.87
C VAL A 310 -2.82 -40.20 6.29
N VAL A 311 -1.67 -40.00 6.97
CA VAL A 311 -0.82 -41.13 7.41
C VAL A 311 -1.36 -41.83 8.66
N LEU A 312 -2.05 -41.08 9.52
CA LEU A 312 -2.64 -41.58 10.79
C LEU A 312 -4.16 -41.46 10.76
N PRO A 313 -4.87 -42.36 10.06
CA PRO A 313 -6.33 -42.27 9.91
C PRO A 313 -7.12 -42.55 11.22
N ASP A 314 -6.50 -43.21 12.19
CA ASP A 314 -7.14 -43.61 13.46
C ASP A 314 -7.10 -42.53 14.55
N VAL A 315 -6.66 -41.30 14.21
CA VAL A 315 -6.67 -40.18 15.18
C VAL A 315 -8.10 -39.78 15.53
N SER A 316 -8.35 -39.53 16.83
CA SER A 316 -9.68 -39.10 17.27
C SER A 316 -10.13 -37.81 16.56
N ALA A 317 -11.42 -37.67 16.25
CA ALA A 317 -11.99 -36.51 15.60
C ALA A 317 -11.64 -35.19 16.35
N VAL A 318 -11.61 -35.22 17.67
CA VAL A 318 -11.24 -34.08 18.51
C VAL A 318 -9.79 -33.70 18.29
N THR A 319 -8.87 -34.67 18.30
CA THR A 319 -7.42 -34.40 18.05
C THR A 319 -7.19 -33.88 16.64
N ALA A 320 -7.85 -34.44 15.64
CA ALA A 320 -7.77 -33.97 14.25
C ALA A 320 -8.23 -32.51 14.11
N THR A 321 -9.40 -32.19 14.76
CA THR A 321 -9.89 -30.79 14.73
C THR A 321 -8.96 -29.85 15.46
N VAL A 322 -8.44 -30.17 16.63
CA VAL A 322 -7.51 -29.34 17.40
C VAL A 322 -6.21 -29.10 16.59
N LEU A 323 -5.66 -30.15 15.99
CA LEU A 323 -4.48 -30.05 15.15
C LEU A 323 -4.72 -29.15 13.92
N GLY A 324 -5.84 -29.34 13.23
CA GLY A 324 -6.23 -28.54 12.08
C GLY A 324 -6.44 -27.05 12.43
N VAL A 325 -7.13 -26.78 13.54
CA VAL A 325 -7.33 -25.37 14.02
C VAL A 325 -6.00 -24.73 14.41
N ALA A 326 -5.13 -25.43 15.13
CA ALA A 326 -3.82 -24.92 15.52
C ALA A 326 -2.95 -24.64 14.29
N ALA A 327 -2.93 -25.54 13.30
CA ALA A 327 -2.21 -25.36 12.05
C ALA A 327 -2.75 -24.16 11.25
N LEU A 328 -4.08 -24.02 11.16
CA LEU A 328 -4.76 -22.94 10.45
C LEU A 328 -4.42 -21.55 11.05
N LEU A 329 -4.54 -21.42 12.37
CA LEU A 329 -4.22 -20.15 13.05
C LEU A 329 -2.72 -19.84 13.01
N SER A 330 -1.86 -20.85 13.09
CA SER A 330 -0.41 -20.71 12.91
C SER A 330 -0.07 -20.23 11.51
N THR A 331 -0.71 -20.80 10.48
CA THR A 331 -0.57 -20.35 9.09
C THR A 331 -0.99 -18.91 8.92
N ALA A 332 -2.13 -18.49 9.49
CA ALA A 332 -2.58 -17.09 9.44
C ALA A 332 -1.58 -16.14 10.11
N ALA A 333 -1.04 -16.51 11.27
CA ALA A 333 -0.01 -15.72 11.96
C ALA A 333 1.29 -15.60 11.16
N LEU A 334 1.77 -16.71 10.58
CA LEU A 334 3.00 -16.72 9.76
C LEU A 334 2.82 -15.94 8.45
N LEU A 335 1.65 -16.01 7.80
CA LEU A 335 1.32 -15.17 6.64
C LEU A 335 1.35 -13.69 7.00
N ALA A 336 0.81 -13.32 8.16
CA ALA A 336 0.85 -11.94 8.65
C ALA A 336 2.29 -11.45 8.87
N ILE A 337 3.16 -12.29 9.45
CA ILE A 337 4.58 -12.01 9.62
C ILE A 337 5.27 -11.86 8.27
N GLY A 338 5.05 -12.79 7.34
CA GLY A 338 5.63 -12.75 5.99
C GLY A 338 5.23 -11.48 5.23
N THR A 339 3.95 -11.10 5.30
CA THR A 339 3.44 -9.84 4.73
C THR A 339 4.09 -8.62 5.37
N ALA A 340 4.26 -8.63 6.71
CA ALA A 340 4.94 -7.56 7.45
C ALA A 340 6.42 -7.41 7.06
N VAL A 341 7.08 -8.52 6.70
CA VAL A 341 8.45 -8.50 6.14
C VAL A 341 8.48 -7.88 4.76
N VAL A 342 7.55 -8.25 3.86
CA VAL A 342 7.62 -7.89 2.44
C VAL A 342 7.14 -6.47 2.16
N LEU A 343 5.96 -6.10 2.66
CA LEU A 343 5.21 -4.93 2.19
C LEU A 343 5.97 -3.59 2.25
N PRO A 344 6.69 -3.21 3.32
CA PRO A 344 7.40 -1.93 3.37
C PRO A 344 8.56 -1.84 2.37
N PHE A 345 9.26 -2.96 2.14
CA PHE A 345 10.38 -3.01 1.21
C PHE A 345 9.92 -3.13 -0.24
N GLU A 346 8.79 -3.78 -0.50
CA GLU A 346 8.11 -3.79 -1.79
C GLU A 346 7.80 -2.36 -2.24
N MET A 347 7.13 -1.59 -1.39
CA MET A 347 6.77 -0.21 -1.67
C MET A 347 8.00 0.67 -1.88
N ASP A 348 9.05 0.52 -1.08
CA ASP A 348 10.31 1.23 -1.22
C ASP A 348 11.05 0.87 -2.51
N THR A 349 11.07 -0.42 -2.88
CA THR A 349 11.74 -0.90 -4.11
C THR A 349 11.06 -0.34 -5.37
N ILE A 350 9.73 -0.25 -5.40
CA ILE A 350 9.01 0.39 -6.51
C ILE A 350 9.48 1.83 -6.71
N VAL A 351 9.59 2.61 -5.63
CA VAL A 351 10.08 4.00 -5.69
C VAL A 351 11.54 4.07 -6.17
N GLY A 352 12.37 3.15 -5.66
CA GLY A 352 13.79 3.05 -6.07
C GLY A 352 13.93 2.76 -7.57
N LEU A 353 13.18 1.79 -8.10
CA LEU A 353 13.17 1.45 -9.53
C LEU A 353 12.59 2.58 -10.39
N ALA A 354 11.60 3.29 -9.90
CA ALA A 354 11.00 4.45 -10.55
C ALA A 354 11.94 5.68 -10.61
N ARG A 355 13.05 5.68 -9.84
CA ARG A 355 13.99 6.82 -9.71
C ARG A 355 13.28 8.15 -9.44
N ASN A 356 12.26 8.14 -8.61
CA ASN A 356 11.37 9.26 -8.31
C ASN A 356 10.68 9.87 -9.55
N ARG A 357 10.55 9.12 -10.67
CA ARG A 357 9.83 9.53 -11.88
C ARG A 357 8.61 8.65 -12.07
N LEU A 358 7.46 9.24 -12.39
CA LEU A 358 6.20 8.53 -12.63
C LEU A 358 5.88 7.50 -11.53
N VAL A 359 6.12 7.87 -10.27
CA VAL A 359 6.04 6.94 -9.13
C VAL A 359 4.63 6.37 -8.98
N ALA A 360 3.60 7.19 -9.13
CA ALA A 360 2.23 6.72 -9.04
C ALA A 360 1.86 5.81 -10.22
N THR A 361 2.37 6.08 -11.42
CA THR A 361 2.20 5.20 -12.60
C THR A 361 2.89 3.85 -12.38
N HIS A 362 4.11 3.83 -11.79
CA HIS A 362 4.79 2.59 -11.43
C HIS A 362 3.98 1.78 -10.42
N TYR A 363 3.45 2.41 -9.36
CA TYR A 363 2.55 1.73 -8.42
C TYR A 363 1.27 1.23 -9.10
N GLY A 364 0.70 2.01 -10.02
CA GLY A 364 -0.48 1.63 -10.78
C GLY A 364 -0.22 0.41 -11.67
N PHE A 365 0.86 0.43 -12.44
CA PHE A 365 1.27 -0.69 -13.30
C PHE A 365 1.54 -1.96 -12.48
N TYR A 366 2.32 -1.83 -11.41
CA TYR A 366 2.61 -2.92 -10.48
C TYR A 366 1.34 -3.56 -9.92
N ASN A 367 0.41 -2.76 -9.38
CA ASN A 367 -0.83 -3.29 -8.82
C ASN A 367 -1.73 -3.93 -9.89
N THR A 368 -1.72 -3.44 -11.13
CA THR A 368 -2.46 -4.06 -12.24
C THR A 368 -1.87 -5.44 -12.57
N VAL A 369 -0.55 -5.57 -12.65
CA VAL A 369 0.13 -6.87 -12.86
C VAL A 369 -0.17 -7.84 -11.70
N CYS A 370 -0.07 -7.36 -10.46
CA CYS A 370 -0.41 -8.16 -9.28
C CYS A 370 -1.90 -8.53 -9.22
N GLY A 371 -2.79 -7.64 -9.68
CA GLY A 371 -4.23 -7.93 -9.79
C GLY A 371 -4.55 -9.10 -10.71
N VAL A 372 -3.88 -9.16 -11.87
CA VAL A 372 -3.96 -10.33 -12.77
C VAL A 372 -3.40 -11.58 -12.06
N GLY A 373 -2.28 -11.42 -11.34
CA GLY A 373 -1.69 -12.50 -10.57
C GLY A 373 -2.61 -13.03 -9.46
N ILE A 374 -3.34 -12.17 -8.76
CA ILE A 374 -4.35 -12.56 -7.76
C ILE A 374 -5.46 -13.40 -8.40
N LEU A 375 -5.98 -12.96 -9.56
CA LEU A 375 -7.04 -13.67 -10.27
C LEU A 375 -6.59 -15.08 -10.66
N LEU A 376 -5.44 -15.20 -11.31
CA LEU A 376 -4.89 -16.47 -11.74
C LEU A 376 -4.49 -17.35 -10.54
N GLY A 377 -3.92 -16.75 -9.49
CA GLY A 377 -3.52 -17.44 -8.28
C GLY A 377 -4.71 -18.00 -7.50
N ASN A 378 -5.80 -17.24 -7.38
CA ASN A 378 -7.02 -17.72 -6.74
C ASN A 378 -7.70 -18.84 -7.55
N ALA A 379 -7.79 -18.68 -8.88
CA ALA A 379 -8.32 -19.73 -9.76
C ALA A 379 -7.47 -21.01 -9.68
N GLY A 380 -6.14 -20.87 -9.74
CA GLY A 380 -5.22 -21.99 -9.61
C GLY A 380 -5.27 -22.68 -8.25
N THR A 381 -5.40 -21.91 -7.15
CA THR A 381 -5.56 -22.47 -5.82
C THR A 381 -6.90 -23.20 -5.66
N GLY A 382 -8.00 -22.62 -6.18
CA GLY A 382 -9.31 -23.28 -6.17
C GLY A 382 -9.25 -24.62 -6.93
N TRP A 383 -8.69 -24.62 -8.14
CA TRP A 383 -8.49 -25.83 -8.93
C TRP A 383 -7.61 -26.87 -8.21
N ALA A 384 -6.53 -26.43 -7.56
CA ALA A 384 -5.66 -27.32 -6.79
C ALA A 384 -6.38 -27.95 -5.59
N ILE A 385 -7.26 -27.21 -4.91
CA ILE A 385 -8.09 -27.71 -3.80
C ILE A 385 -9.07 -28.77 -4.32
N ASP A 386 -9.75 -28.51 -5.44
CA ASP A 386 -10.71 -29.48 -6.01
C ASP A 386 -10.02 -30.75 -6.49
N LEU A 387 -8.87 -30.61 -7.17
CA LEU A 387 -8.05 -31.75 -7.58
C LEU A 387 -7.54 -32.55 -6.39
N ALA A 388 -7.08 -31.89 -5.34
CA ALA A 388 -6.59 -32.52 -4.12
C ALA A 388 -7.67 -33.33 -3.42
N ARG A 389 -8.90 -32.80 -3.38
CA ARG A 389 -10.07 -33.52 -2.83
C ARG A 389 -10.40 -34.79 -3.63
N SER A 390 -10.38 -34.70 -4.96
CA SER A 390 -10.64 -35.86 -5.83
C SER A 390 -9.54 -36.92 -5.76
N ALA A 391 -8.29 -36.50 -5.51
CA ALA A 391 -7.13 -37.39 -5.40
C ALA A 391 -6.87 -37.92 -3.98
N GLY A 392 -7.64 -37.51 -2.97
CA GLY A 392 -7.41 -37.90 -1.57
C GLY A 392 -6.12 -37.35 -0.97
N ALA A 393 -5.63 -36.21 -1.49
CA ALA A 393 -4.36 -35.58 -1.10
C ALA A 393 -4.58 -34.14 -0.55
N PRO A 394 -5.25 -33.96 0.60
CA PRO A 394 -5.66 -32.65 1.13
C PRO A 394 -4.48 -31.70 1.37
N TYR A 395 -3.29 -32.24 1.58
CA TYR A 395 -2.05 -31.48 1.79
C TYR A 395 -1.49 -30.83 0.51
N ALA A 396 -1.88 -31.28 -0.69
CA ALA A 396 -1.27 -30.87 -1.96
C ALA A 396 -1.40 -29.35 -2.25
N PRO A 397 -2.52 -28.67 -1.99
CA PRO A 397 -2.63 -27.23 -2.22
C PRO A 397 -1.60 -26.42 -1.40
N TRP A 398 -1.33 -26.85 -0.17
CA TRP A 398 -0.35 -26.20 0.70
C TRP A 398 1.08 -26.38 0.20
N LEU A 399 1.39 -27.54 -0.36
CA LEU A 399 2.67 -27.82 -1.01
C LEU A 399 2.87 -26.91 -2.24
N VAL A 400 1.83 -26.74 -3.06
CA VAL A 400 1.87 -25.84 -4.23
C VAL A 400 2.16 -24.40 -3.80
N LEU A 401 1.47 -23.90 -2.76
CA LEU A 401 1.68 -22.55 -2.24
C LEU A 401 3.09 -22.37 -1.65
N LEU A 402 3.60 -23.36 -0.93
CA LEU A 402 4.99 -23.38 -0.45
C LEU A 402 5.97 -23.25 -1.62
N VAL A 403 5.80 -24.06 -2.66
CA VAL A 403 6.68 -24.05 -3.85
C VAL A 403 6.63 -22.70 -4.57
N ILE A 404 5.44 -22.09 -4.73
CA ILE A 404 5.30 -20.75 -5.30
C ILE A 404 6.15 -19.74 -4.50
N GLY A 405 6.07 -19.75 -3.17
CA GLY A 405 6.85 -18.84 -2.32
C GLY A 405 8.36 -19.03 -2.49
N LEU A 406 8.82 -20.27 -2.55
CA LEU A 406 10.24 -20.61 -2.77
C LEU A 406 10.73 -20.15 -4.16
N LEU A 407 9.95 -20.41 -5.22
CA LEU A 407 10.31 -20.03 -6.59
C LEU A 407 10.35 -18.49 -6.75
N CYS A 408 9.38 -17.79 -6.23
CA CYS A 408 9.34 -16.33 -6.28
C CYS A 408 10.46 -15.70 -5.42
N GLY A 409 10.74 -16.27 -4.25
CA GLY A 409 11.85 -15.85 -3.41
C GLY A 409 13.21 -16.06 -4.11
N LEU A 410 13.39 -17.20 -4.80
CA LEU A 410 14.58 -17.48 -5.62
C LEU A 410 14.67 -16.51 -6.80
N ALA A 411 13.57 -16.25 -7.51
CA ALA A 411 13.54 -15.30 -8.62
C ALA A 411 14.02 -13.90 -8.17
N LEU A 412 13.52 -13.39 -7.03
CA LEU A 412 13.98 -12.11 -6.47
C LEU A 412 15.46 -12.15 -6.05
N ALA A 413 15.94 -13.26 -5.48
CA ALA A 413 17.36 -13.41 -5.15
C ALA A 413 18.24 -13.34 -6.40
N VAL A 414 17.81 -13.96 -7.50
CA VAL A 414 18.49 -13.90 -8.80
C VAL A 414 18.48 -12.48 -9.37
N LEU A 415 17.32 -11.80 -9.36
CA LEU A 415 17.21 -10.42 -9.83
C LEU A 415 18.12 -9.48 -9.03
N TYR A 416 18.20 -9.67 -7.72
CA TYR A 416 19.11 -8.91 -6.86
C TYR A 416 20.58 -9.16 -7.21
N ARG A 417 20.99 -10.43 -7.33
CA ARG A 417 22.37 -10.79 -7.71
C ARG A 417 22.77 -10.24 -9.09
N ARG A 418 21.81 -10.09 -10.00
CA ARG A 418 22.06 -9.48 -11.33
C ARG A 418 22.05 -7.95 -11.31
N GLY A 419 21.91 -7.31 -10.14
CA GLY A 419 21.87 -5.85 -10.00
C GLY A 419 20.65 -5.18 -10.62
N LEU A 420 19.55 -5.93 -10.83
CA LEU A 420 18.33 -5.40 -11.44
C LEU A 420 17.41 -4.71 -10.44
N LEU A 421 17.61 -4.93 -9.13
CA LEU A 421 16.82 -4.33 -8.04
C LEU A 421 17.54 -3.16 -7.35
N THR A 422 18.80 -2.88 -7.72
CA THR A 422 19.54 -1.72 -7.25
C THR A 422 19.46 -0.63 -8.32
N ALA A 423 19.14 0.60 -7.94
CA ALA A 423 19.33 1.71 -8.86
C ALA A 423 20.81 1.70 -9.31
N PRO A 424 21.13 1.78 -10.63
CA PRO A 424 22.50 1.97 -11.04
C PRO A 424 23.03 3.21 -10.31
N ALA A 425 24.26 3.14 -9.79
CA ALA A 425 24.94 4.33 -9.31
C ALA A 425 24.87 5.36 -10.44
N ASP A 426 24.45 6.59 -10.11
CA ASP A 426 24.40 7.66 -11.10
C ASP A 426 25.77 7.77 -11.74
N ASP A 427 25.86 7.48 -13.04
CA ASP A 427 26.97 7.84 -13.92
C ASP A 427 26.98 9.38 -14.18
N SER A 428 26.52 10.18 -13.23
CA SER A 428 26.87 11.59 -13.19
C SER A 428 28.32 11.64 -12.74
N GLY A 429 29.23 11.64 -13.72
CA GLY A 429 30.67 11.80 -13.56
C GLY A 429 31.07 13.15 -12.95
N ALA A 430 30.68 13.37 -11.72
CA ALA A 430 31.31 14.30 -10.80
C ALA A 430 32.17 13.45 -9.85
N ALA A 431 33.37 13.12 -10.30
CA ALA A 431 34.44 12.73 -9.40
C ALA A 431 34.53 13.80 -8.29
N PRO A 432 34.60 13.42 -7.02
CA PRO A 432 34.92 14.39 -5.99
C PRO A 432 36.35 14.85 -6.22
N THR A 433 36.52 16.04 -6.81
CA THR A 433 37.82 16.75 -6.92
C THR A 433 38.12 17.34 -5.54
N GLY A 434 38.49 16.50 -4.59
CA GLY A 434 39.05 16.88 -3.30
C GLY A 434 39.89 15.72 -2.79
N PRO A 435 41.12 15.94 -2.29
CA PRO A 435 41.92 14.85 -1.77
C PRO A 435 41.19 14.16 -0.61
N ALA A 436 41.14 12.82 -0.67
CA ALA A 436 40.58 11.98 0.36
C ALA A 436 41.20 12.34 1.71
N ALA A 437 40.40 12.87 2.62
CA ALA A 437 40.83 13.06 4.00
C ALA A 437 40.97 11.67 4.65
N ASP A 438 42.17 11.38 5.11
CA ASP A 438 42.53 10.19 5.83
C ASP A 438 41.62 10.01 7.07
N PRO A 439 40.91 8.88 7.24
CA PRO A 439 40.02 8.68 8.37
C PRO A 439 40.69 8.61 9.75
N ALA A 440 42.03 8.64 9.78
CA ALA A 440 42.79 8.54 11.02
C ALA A 440 42.98 9.88 11.77
N THR A 441 42.50 11.01 11.27
CA THR A 441 42.81 12.35 11.84
C THR A 441 41.61 13.11 12.43
N ILE A 442 40.47 12.47 12.67
CA ILE A 442 39.42 13.12 13.45
C ILE A 442 39.72 12.93 14.95
N ARG A 443 40.68 13.70 15.44
CA ARG A 443 40.80 13.96 16.88
C ARG A 443 39.78 15.07 17.22
N LEU A 444 38.80 14.71 18.03
CA LEU A 444 37.91 15.66 18.69
C LEU A 444 38.77 16.65 19.50
N ARG A 445 38.87 17.88 19.04
CA ARG A 445 39.44 18.98 19.75
C ARG A 445 38.39 19.45 20.78
N ALA A 446 38.69 19.29 22.04
CA ALA A 446 37.85 19.82 23.12
C ALA A 446 37.71 21.33 22.91
N VAL A 447 36.47 21.82 22.89
CA VAL A 447 36.16 23.25 22.84
C VAL A 447 36.38 23.78 24.22
N ASP A 448 37.32 24.74 24.33
CA ASP A 448 37.57 25.50 25.56
C ASP A 448 36.47 26.57 25.69
N PRO A 449 35.72 26.62 26.81
CA PRO A 449 34.58 27.52 26.97
C PRO A 449 34.91 29.01 27.13
N HIS A 450 36.17 29.41 27.04
CA HIS A 450 36.60 30.78 27.32
C HIS A 450 37.34 31.51 26.17
N ASP A 451 37.31 31.03 24.93
CA ASP A 451 37.96 31.71 23.79
C ASP A 451 36.96 32.53 22.97
N ASP A 452 36.74 33.78 23.38
CA ASP A 452 35.87 34.79 22.75
C ASP A 452 36.52 35.53 21.55
N ARG A 453 37.49 34.95 20.84
CA ARG A 453 38.13 35.63 19.68
C ARG A 453 37.50 35.17 18.36
N PRO A 454 37.06 36.11 17.50
CA PRO A 454 36.55 35.79 16.17
C PRO A 454 37.69 35.28 15.26
N THR A 455 37.56 34.04 14.76
CA THR A 455 38.59 33.30 14.02
C THR A 455 38.56 33.50 12.52
N HIS A 456 37.87 34.48 11.95
CA HIS A 456 37.91 34.76 10.52
C HIS A 456 38.24 36.22 10.22
N PRO A 457 39.32 36.51 9.50
CA PRO A 457 39.55 37.84 8.96
C PRO A 457 38.58 38.11 7.81
N LEU A 458 37.89 39.24 7.86
CA LEU A 458 37.06 39.74 6.77
C LEU A 458 37.90 39.94 5.49
N PRO A 459 37.40 39.63 4.28
CA PRO A 459 38.12 39.85 3.07
C PRO A 459 38.37 41.36 2.87
N ARG A 460 39.65 41.74 2.70
CA ARG A 460 40.06 43.09 2.36
C ARG A 460 39.66 43.43 0.93
N VAL A 461 38.71 44.36 0.79
CA VAL A 461 38.37 44.98 -0.49
C VAL A 461 39.59 45.83 -0.95
N ARG A 462 40.18 45.52 -2.10
CA ARG A 462 41.20 46.34 -2.73
C ARG A 462 40.57 47.59 -3.36
N PRO A 463 41.13 48.79 -3.19
CA PRO A 463 40.66 50.00 -3.85
C PRO A 463 41.13 49.96 -5.30
N GLY A 464 40.24 49.62 -6.24
CA GLY A 464 40.58 49.61 -7.68
C GLY A 464 39.43 49.36 -8.64
N ASP A 465 38.33 48.68 -8.22
CA ASP A 465 37.22 48.35 -9.12
C ASP A 465 36.02 49.33 -9.00
N ARG A 466 36.30 50.62 -9.26
CA ARG A 466 35.27 51.61 -9.58
C ARG A 466 35.29 51.90 -11.06
N GLY A 467 34.52 51.16 -11.85
CA GLY A 467 34.41 51.48 -13.27
C GLY A 467 33.88 50.36 -14.11
N ALA A 468 32.60 49.93 -13.94
CA ALA A 468 31.77 49.26 -14.93
C ALA A 468 30.44 48.81 -14.35
N ALA A 469 29.64 49.74 -13.80
CA ALA A 469 28.23 49.45 -13.47
C ALA A 469 27.43 50.77 -13.42
N ALA A 470 27.48 51.51 -14.52
CA ALA A 470 26.66 52.70 -14.70
C ALA A 470 26.18 52.74 -16.15
N ALA A 471 25.30 51.83 -16.57
CA ALA A 471 24.49 51.98 -17.78
C ALA A 471 23.44 50.86 -17.79
N SER A 472 22.32 51.01 -17.10
CA SER A 472 21.00 50.51 -17.47
C SER A 472 19.98 50.65 -16.28
N ALA A 473 19.76 51.89 -15.89
CA ALA A 473 18.56 52.25 -15.12
C ALA A 473 17.75 53.23 -15.97
N GLN A 474 16.97 52.71 -16.91
CA GLN A 474 15.93 53.49 -17.58
C GLN A 474 14.62 53.32 -16.82
N THR A 475 14.27 54.42 -16.20
CA THR A 475 12.97 54.91 -15.73
C THR A 475 11.76 54.39 -16.49
N ARG A 476 10.78 53.90 -15.75
CA ARG A 476 9.38 53.89 -16.16
C ARG A 476 8.58 54.72 -15.16
N PRO A 477 7.62 55.56 -15.64
CA PRO A 477 6.93 56.56 -14.82
C PRO A 477 5.78 55.97 -14.02
N LEU A 478 5.53 56.56 -12.88
CA LEU A 478 4.33 56.49 -12.07
C LEU A 478 3.12 56.91 -12.88
N VAL A 479 2.06 56.13 -12.87
CA VAL A 479 0.72 56.51 -13.27
C VAL A 479 -0.17 56.54 -12.04
N ASP A 480 -0.86 57.69 -11.91
CA ASP A 480 -1.70 58.14 -10.83
C ASP A 480 -2.82 57.20 -10.39
N LEU A 481 -3.07 57.20 -9.10
CA LEU A 481 -4.32 56.80 -8.50
C LEU A 481 -5.20 58.06 -8.28
N PRO A 482 -6.52 58.02 -8.56
CA PRO A 482 -7.43 58.95 -7.93
C PRO A 482 -8.50 58.22 -7.08
N GLY A 483 -8.74 58.82 -5.94
CA GLY A 483 -10.10 58.97 -5.40
C GLY A 483 -10.58 58.07 -4.32
N ALA A 484 -10.34 58.45 -3.08
CA ALA A 484 -11.13 58.09 -1.93
C ALA A 484 -12.52 58.76 -2.00
N VAL A 485 -13.58 57.95 -1.76
CA VAL A 485 -14.88 58.50 -1.28
C VAL A 485 -15.35 57.71 -0.08
N ARG A 486 -15.54 58.42 1.01
CA ARG A 486 -16.17 58.04 2.28
C ARG A 486 -17.69 57.98 2.16
N ARG A 487 -18.30 57.29 3.15
CA ARG A 487 -19.70 57.30 3.66
C ARG A 487 -20.58 56.18 3.08
N ARG A 488 -21.29 55.39 3.84
CA ARG A 488 -21.76 55.31 5.25
C ARG A 488 -21.83 53.86 5.68
#